data_fe7688bb27fe0375dbc9c7ff895d2129
#
_entry.id   fe7688bb27fe0375dbc9c7ff895d2129
#
_cell.length_a   1.000
_cell.length_b   1.000
_cell.length_c   1.000
_cell.angle_alpha   90.00
_cell.angle_beta   90.00
_cell.angle_gamma   90.00
#
_symmetry.space_group_name_H-M   'P 1'
#
loop_
_entity.id
_entity.type
_entity.pdbx_description
1 polymer ?
#
loop_
_entity_poly.entity_id
_entity_poly.type
_entity_poly.pdbx_seq_one_letter_code
_entity_poly.pdbx_strand_id
1 'polypeptide(L)'
;MARDTPPRMSGRLVDIWTAFTIVTAPMLAFSAVLLGLVYKYRVTHSTTGQLERLRPPGATDEDGVYYVNLSATVLIFISSWSSSVGPLLLGFLMTLASYPLTRHYWRDIQDQRPTLPTPYQFALSLKFLGGGGWGALYSWMRYLVGWKHQRQIQSRLLTESAFVTVIVTILGIVVFLADTWLHITTSTVSFVNTSPAAGTTNYSLTLVPGCLTTNNSMASRGTQCNLIQSSTGEFLFDPTQSLTVLNNVSDSIAVHSNGPDERYTYLGIPQSGGSSVTSHDYTATTFGMRTECKPASKACNLNHNSGASTPFLCTDAFAGDLEVDKWLESYFSDSTMASNDTSLGVKNPYHYAVAAEFQAAGNSKLSDSDEVITPVHGGLAFLLSCSIWMFDVEYDSINGTITRFVTTPSNDSVATIWQVPIWPTGVAASNLQTAALIAVSTATSAQDLADQYAVAYSKAALGVGAQSVQLSPAVAAQERSSLLVTRLPMAPLFCLLAANLAFVVLGIVLTCVALSTSSGGDGDVVRDVQARLSTAGLVADRFERGRAAAPAAGIEDLFKEHGGQADTAVAIERTAAGGFAYREWSKITDHI
;
A
#
# COMPACT_ATOMS: atom_id res chain seq x y z
N MET A 1 49.51 52.13 -41.44
CA MET A 1 49.70 50.70 -41.04
C MET A 1 48.80 50.45 -39.85
N ALA A 2 47.55 50.08 -40.08
CA ALA A 2 46.66 49.57 -39.04
C ALA A 2 46.95 48.08 -38.83
N ARG A 3 47.33 47.71 -37.60
CA ARG A 3 47.51 46.30 -37.18
C ARG A 3 46.11 45.63 -37.19
N ASP A 4 45.88 44.79 -38.18
CA ASP A 4 44.81 43.83 -38.17
C ASP A 4 45.01 42.90 -36.97
N THR A 5 44.26 43.16 -35.89
CA THR A 5 44.13 42.21 -34.78
C THR A 5 43.29 41.03 -35.28
N PRO A 6 43.78 39.79 -35.23
CA PRO A 6 43.01 38.64 -35.65
C PRO A 6 41.73 38.55 -34.80
N PRO A 7 40.57 38.28 -35.41
CA PRO A 7 39.31 38.20 -34.68
C PRO A 7 39.40 37.15 -33.60
N ARG A 8 38.98 37.51 -32.37
CA ARG A 8 38.94 36.61 -31.19
C ARG A 8 38.14 35.34 -31.50
N MET A 9 38.83 34.22 -31.70
CA MET A 9 38.22 32.90 -31.93
C MET A 9 37.37 32.39 -30.75
N SER A 10 37.46 32.99 -29.56
CA SER A 10 36.83 32.49 -28.32
C SER A 10 35.32 32.76 -28.20
N GLY A 11 34.75 33.78 -28.86
CA GLY A 11 33.31 34.07 -28.76
C GLY A 11 32.43 33.11 -29.57
N ARG A 12 32.98 32.46 -30.56
CA ARG A 12 32.28 31.80 -31.67
C ARG A 12 31.76 30.38 -31.36
N LEU A 13 32.34 29.71 -30.36
CA LEU A 13 31.87 28.42 -29.88
C LEU A 13 30.93 28.55 -28.67
N VAL A 14 30.86 29.74 -28.09
CA VAL A 14 30.07 30.01 -26.88
C VAL A 14 28.59 29.77 -27.16
N ASP A 15 28.05 30.17 -28.28
CA ASP A 15 26.62 30.02 -28.61
C ASP A 15 26.22 28.55 -28.76
N ILE A 16 27.06 27.75 -29.40
CA ILE A 16 26.83 26.31 -29.54
C ILE A 16 26.88 25.61 -28.16
N TRP A 17 27.88 25.94 -27.34
CA TRP A 17 28.04 25.36 -26.01
C TRP A 17 26.95 25.84 -25.04
N THR A 18 26.52 27.12 -25.12
CA THR A 18 25.41 27.60 -24.30
C THR A 18 24.10 26.95 -24.68
N ALA A 19 23.77 26.84 -25.97
CA ALA A 19 22.59 26.15 -26.44
C ALA A 19 22.61 24.64 -26.02
N PHE A 20 23.76 23.99 -26.17
CA PHE A 20 23.97 22.60 -25.72
C PHE A 20 23.69 22.44 -24.21
N THR A 21 24.32 23.31 -23.40
CA THR A 21 24.19 23.23 -21.92
C THR A 21 22.75 23.49 -21.50
N ILE A 22 22.07 24.47 -22.09
CA ILE A 22 20.67 24.80 -21.77
C ILE A 22 19.73 23.64 -22.16
N VAL A 23 20.02 22.90 -23.23
CA VAL A 23 19.20 21.75 -23.64
C VAL A 23 19.48 20.52 -22.80
N THR A 24 20.76 20.20 -22.59
CA THR A 24 21.13 18.88 -22.01
C THR A 24 21.13 18.87 -20.50
N ALA A 25 21.63 19.93 -19.85
CA ALA A 25 21.83 19.94 -18.41
C ALA A 25 20.50 19.84 -17.62
N PRO A 26 19.43 20.61 -17.92
CA PRO A 26 18.18 20.49 -17.20
C PRO A 26 17.54 19.11 -17.36
N MET A 27 17.47 18.57 -18.59
CA MET A 27 16.84 17.27 -18.85
C MET A 27 17.58 16.11 -18.19
N LEU A 28 18.92 16.16 -18.17
CA LEU A 28 19.75 15.20 -17.44
C LEU A 28 19.55 15.34 -15.92
N ALA A 29 19.56 16.58 -15.42
CA ALA A 29 19.41 16.85 -13.99
C ALA A 29 18.05 16.35 -13.46
N PHE A 30 16.94 16.66 -14.14
CA PHE A 30 15.61 16.18 -13.75
C PHE A 30 15.53 14.66 -13.77
N SER A 31 16.07 14.02 -14.80
CA SER A 31 16.08 12.56 -14.89
C SER A 31 16.91 11.92 -13.79
N ALA A 32 18.10 12.46 -13.50
CA ALA A 32 18.99 11.94 -12.47
C ALA A 32 18.42 12.15 -11.06
N VAL A 33 17.84 13.33 -10.78
CA VAL A 33 17.21 13.63 -9.49
C VAL A 33 15.99 12.74 -9.27
N LEU A 34 15.12 12.61 -10.25
CA LEU A 34 13.91 11.77 -10.15
C LEU A 34 14.29 10.31 -9.88
N LEU A 35 15.21 9.76 -10.68
CA LEU A 35 15.68 8.40 -10.52
C LEU A 35 16.38 8.19 -9.17
N GLY A 36 17.27 9.11 -8.80
CA GLY A 36 18.00 9.06 -7.55
C GLY A 36 17.08 9.09 -6.32
N LEU A 37 16.03 9.92 -6.33
CA LEU A 37 15.04 9.97 -5.26
C LEU A 37 14.22 8.69 -5.18
N VAL A 38 13.76 8.17 -6.33
CA VAL A 38 13.01 6.91 -6.38
C VAL A 38 13.81 5.76 -5.79
N TYR A 39 15.08 5.58 -6.20
CA TYR A 39 15.91 4.49 -5.68
C TYR A 39 16.34 4.69 -4.23
N LYS A 40 16.64 5.92 -3.80
CA LYS A 40 17.05 6.23 -2.42
C LYS A 40 15.94 5.97 -1.41
N TYR A 41 14.70 6.31 -1.76
CA TYR A 41 13.55 6.22 -0.86
C TYR A 41 12.63 5.04 -1.18
N ARG A 42 13.09 4.10 -2.01
CA ARG A 42 12.36 2.87 -2.30
C ARG A 42 12.17 2.04 -1.03
N VAL A 43 10.95 1.61 -0.80
CA VAL A 43 10.58 0.69 0.27
C VAL A 43 10.19 -0.64 -0.36
N THR A 44 10.71 -1.72 0.18
CA THR A 44 10.37 -3.10 -0.22
C THR A 44 9.88 -3.86 1.01
N HIS A 45 8.93 -4.76 0.83
CA HIS A 45 8.52 -5.64 1.92
C HIS A 45 9.68 -6.55 2.32
N SER A 46 9.97 -6.59 3.63
CA SER A 46 10.98 -7.51 4.16
C SER A 46 10.44 -8.94 4.16
N THR A 47 11.07 -9.85 3.45
CA THR A 47 10.74 -11.28 3.41
C THR A 47 11.79 -12.06 4.19
N THR A 48 11.65 -12.15 5.50
CA THR A 48 12.42 -13.10 6.31
C THR A 48 11.53 -14.32 6.62
N GLY A 49 12.00 -15.52 6.36
CA GLY A 49 11.20 -16.76 6.27
C GLY A 49 10.29 -17.13 7.46
N GLN A 50 10.59 -16.72 8.70
CA GLN A 50 9.69 -16.92 9.85
C GLN A 50 8.53 -15.91 9.88
N LEU A 51 8.71 -14.73 9.33
CA LEU A 51 7.72 -13.67 9.30
C LEU A 51 6.76 -13.79 8.10
N GLU A 52 7.03 -14.69 7.16
CA GLU A 52 6.16 -14.93 6.01
C GLU A 52 4.76 -15.44 6.41
N ARG A 53 4.66 -16.20 7.51
CA ARG A 53 3.37 -16.66 8.04
C ARG A 53 2.50 -15.53 8.59
N LEU A 54 3.12 -14.47 9.11
CA LEU A 54 2.46 -13.31 9.67
C LEU A 54 2.26 -12.18 8.64
N ARG A 55 2.38 -12.50 7.35
CA ARG A 55 2.22 -11.51 6.29
C ARG A 55 0.76 -11.07 6.19
N PRO A 56 0.46 -9.76 6.33
CA PRO A 56 -0.90 -9.27 6.17
C PRO A 56 -1.44 -9.58 4.76
N PRO A 57 -2.70 -9.95 4.61
CA PRO A 57 -3.33 -10.13 3.31
C PRO A 57 -3.23 -8.82 2.52
N GLY A 58 -2.67 -8.87 1.30
CA GLY A 58 -2.43 -7.69 0.45
C GLY A 58 -1.05 -7.04 0.60
N ALA A 59 -0.18 -7.50 1.49
CA ALA A 59 1.21 -7.02 1.60
C ALA A 59 2.13 -7.73 0.59
N THR A 60 1.73 -7.78 -0.68
CA THR A 60 2.56 -8.28 -1.79
C THR A 60 3.07 -7.10 -2.60
N ASP A 61 4.35 -7.13 -2.98
CA ASP A 61 4.87 -6.18 -3.95
C ASP A 61 4.14 -6.43 -5.29
N GLU A 62 3.45 -5.41 -5.80
CA GLU A 62 2.84 -5.47 -7.13
C GLU A 62 3.96 -5.43 -8.18
N ASP A 63 3.93 -6.35 -9.13
CA ASP A 63 4.88 -6.34 -10.23
C ASP A 63 4.72 -5.05 -11.06
N GLY A 64 5.86 -4.40 -11.34
CA GLY A 64 5.87 -3.17 -12.13
C GLY A 64 5.55 -1.88 -11.36
N VAL A 65 5.57 -1.91 -10.01
CA VAL A 65 5.33 -0.74 -9.15
C VAL A 65 6.49 -0.55 -8.17
N TYR A 66 6.89 0.70 -7.97
CA TYR A 66 7.78 1.10 -6.88
C TYR A 66 6.98 1.75 -5.76
N TYR A 67 7.26 1.36 -4.53
CA TYR A 67 6.80 2.04 -3.33
C TYR A 67 7.92 2.95 -2.83
N VAL A 68 7.62 4.24 -2.71
CA VAL A 68 8.62 5.26 -2.36
C VAL A 68 8.18 6.03 -1.12
N ASN A 69 9.00 6.02 -0.09
CA ASN A 69 8.77 6.80 1.15
C ASN A 69 9.08 8.28 0.92
N LEU A 70 8.35 8.88 0.00
CA LEU A 70 8.43 10.29 -0.34
C LEU A 70 7.02 10.75 -0.76
N SER A 71 6.70 12.01 -0.50
CA SER A 71 5.41 12.59 -0.91
C SER A 71 5.22 12.53 -2.43
N ALA A 72 4.07 12.05 -2.89
CA ALA A 72 3.67 12.07 -4.30
C ALA A 72 3.78 13.48 -4.90
N THR A 73 3.46 14.51 -4.13
CA THR A 73 3.53 15.92 -4.55
C THR A 73 4.95 16.32 -4.97
N VAL A 74 5.98 15.86 -4.26
CA VAL A 74 7.38 16.19 -4.58
C VAL A 74 7.79 15.52 -5.90
N LEU A 75 7.44 14.25 -6.10
CA LEU A 75 7.75 13.52 -7.33
C LEU A 75 7.04 14.15 -8.53
N ILE A 76 5.77 14.46 -8.39
CA ILE A 76 4.94 15.13 -9.38
C ILE A 76 5.50 16.53 -9.71
N PHE A 77 5.90 17.30 -8.71
CA PHE A 77 6.49 18.62 -8.91
C PHE A 77 7.76 18.57 -9.76
N ILE A 78 8.66 17.62 -9.49
CA ILE A 78 9.90 17.46 -10.25
C ILE A 78 9.60 17.03 -11.70
N SER A 79 8.66 16.12 -11.92
CA SER A 79 8.28 15.68 -13.26
C SER A 79 7.65 16.81 -14.10
N SER A 80 6.80 17.64 -13.47
CA SER A 80 6.15 18.78 -14.12
C SER A 80 7.12 19.86 -14.59
N TRP A 81 8.23 20.05 -13.85
CA TRP A 81 9.29 20.94 -14.33
C TRP A 81 9.92 20.43 -15.62
N SER A 82 10.15 19.12 -15.73
CA SER A 82 10.68 18.51 -16.96
C SER A 82 9.74 18.75 -18.15
N SER A 83 8.43 18.56 -18.00
CA SER A 83 7.45 18.75 -19.07
C SER A 83 7.28 20.21 -19.46
N SER A 84 7.41 21.15 -18.53
CA SER A 84 7.30 22.59 -18.76
C SER A 84 8.51 23.18 -19.48
N VAL A 85 9.71 22.64 -19.21
CA VAL A 85 10.96 23.12 -19.85
C VAL A 85 11.05 22.63 -21.30
N GLY A 86 10.54 21.45 -21.63
CA GLY A 86 10.63 20.84 -22.97
C GLY A 86 10.27 21.79 -24.12
N PRO A 87 9.11 22.47 -24.11
CA PRO A 87 8.74 23.41 -25.16
C PRO A 87 9.69 24.60 -25.30
N LEU A 88 10.30 25.06 -24.19
CA LEU A 88 11.24 26.17 -24.19
C LEU A 88 12.57 25.81 -24.86
N LEU A 89 12.94 24.53 -24.88
CA LEU A 89 14.18 24.07 -25.49
C LEU A 89 14.14 24.06 -27.02
N LEU A 90 12.97 24.20 -27.63
CA LEU A 90 12.81 24.20 -29.10
C LEU A 90 13.69 25.27 -29.75
N GLY A 91 13.70 26.51 -29.23
CA GLY A 91 14.51 27.61 -29.77
C GLY A 91 16.00 27.28 -29.77
N PHE A 92 16.51 26.73 -28.70
CA PHE A 92 17.93 26.37 -28.56
C PHE A 92 18.31 25.18 -29.47
N LEU A 93 17.43 24.18 -29.63
CA LEU A 93 17.63 23.08 -30.58
C LEU A 93 17.64 23.60 -32.03
N MET A 94 16.75 24.55 -32.36
CA MET A 94 16.74 25.17 -33.68
C MET A 94 17.99 26.02 -33.92
N THR A 95 18.54 26.66 -32.90
CA THR A 95 19.84 27.35 -33.00
C THR A 95 20.95 26.37 -33.35
N LEU A 96 21.01 25.18 -32.70
CA LEU A 96 21.99 24.13 -33.05
C LEU A 96 21.75 23.57 -34.47
N ALA A 97 20.50 23.36 -34.87
CA ALA A 97 20.14 22.87 -36.18
C ALA A 97 20.40 23.90 -37.30
N SER A 98 20.45 25.20 -36.99
CA SER A 98 20.67 26.23 -37.97
C SER A 98 22.02 26.09 -38.71
N TYR A 99 23.07 25.61 -38.04
CA TYR A 99 24.40 25.43 -38.62
C TYR A 99 24.44 24.42 -39.78
N PRO A 100 23.99 23.17 -39.63
CA PRO A 100 23.93 22.23 -40.75
C PRO A 100 22.96 22.66 -41.85
N LEU A 101 21.82 23.27 -41.48
CA LEU A 101 20.83 23.78 -42.44
C LEU A 101 21.44 24.88 -43.31
N THR A 102 22.18 25.77 -42.70
CA THR A 102 22.91 26.83 -43.42
C THR A 102 23.96 26.26 -44.37
N ARG A 103 24.71 25.27 -43.94
CA ARG A 103 25.69 24.60 -44.80
C ARG A 103 25.06 23.94 -46.04
N HIS A 104 23.91 23.28 -45.86
CA HIS A 104 23.16 22.73 -46.98
C HIS A 104 22.63 23.80 -47.92
N TYR A 105 22.06 24.86 -47.34
CA TYR A 105 21.56 26.02 -48.10
C TYR A 105 22.67 26.69 -48.91
N TRP A 106 23.87 26.89 -48.31
CA TRP A 106 25.02 27.49 -49.00
C TRP A 106 25.50 26.63 -50.19
N ARG A 107 25.55 25.32 -50.02
CA ARG A 107 25.89 24.36 -51.06
C ARG A 107 24.87 24.39 -52.23
N ASP A 108 23.59 24.48 -51.90
CA ASP A 108 22.53 24.60 -52.90
C ASP A 108 22.65 25.89 -53.74
N ILE A 109 23.14 26.98 -53.15
CA ILE A 109 23.45 28.21 -53.85
C ILE A 109 24.64 28.02 -54.78
N GLN A 110 25.71 27.39 -54.32
CA GLN A 110 26.92 27.15 -55.15
C GLN A 110 26.63 26.20 -56.33
N ASP A 111 25.83 25.19 -56.12
CA ASP A 111 25.44 24.21 -57.12
C ASP A 111 24.38 24.75 -58.11
N GLN A 112 23.94 26.01 -57.95
CA GLN A 112 22.89 26.67 -58.75
C GLN A 112 21.61 25.82 -58.90
N ARG A 113 21.25 25.11 -57.85
CA ARG A 113 20.07 24.21 -57.87
C ARG A 113 18.77 24.98 -58.00
N PRO A 114 17.77 24.44 -58.76
CA PRO A 114 16.47 25.12 -58.93
C PRO A 114 15.60 25.07 -57.66
N THR A 115 16.12 24.60 -56.54
CA THR A 115 15.40 24.36 -55.28
C THR A 115 15.60 25.48 -54.23
N LEU A 116 16.04 26.69 -54.67
CA LEU A 116 16.16 27.85 -53.79
C LEU A 116 14.77 28.30 -53.28
N PRO A 117 14.66 28.78 -52.02
CA PRO A 117 13.38 29.16 -51.44
C PRO A 117 12.77 30.37 -52.11
N THR A 118 11.46 30.36 -52.34
CA THR A 118 10.70 31.58 -52.67
C THR A 118 10.70 32.54 -51.47
N PRO A 119 10.43 33.84 -51.64
CA PRO A 119 10.40 34.80 -50.54
C PRO A 119 9.47 34.37 -49.40
N TYR A 120 8.34 33.72 -49.71
CA TYR A 120 7.43 33.22 -48.72
C TYR A 120 7.96 31.97 -48.00
N GLN A 121 8.55 31.03 -48.76
CA GLN A 121 9.21 29.84 -48.18
C GLN A 121 10.40 30.25 -47.28
N PHE A 122 11.16 31.28 -47.71
CA PHE A 122 12.24 31.84 -46.93
C PHE A 122 11.74 32.42 -45.60
N ALA A 123 10.66 33.22 -45.64
CA ALA A 123 10.04 33.77 -44.43
C ALA A 123 9.54 32.68 -43.47
N LEU A 124 8.98 31.57 -44.01
CA LEU A 124 8.60 30.41 -43.20
C LEU A 124 9.82 29.72 -42.58
N SER A 125 10.91 29.54 -43.35
CA SER A 125 12.15 28.96 -42.86
C SER A 125 12.76 29.78 -41.71
N LEU A 126 12.78 31.10 -41.85
CA LEU A 126 13.22 32.04 -40.79
C LEU A 126 12.35 31.94 -39.54
N LYS A 127 11.03 31.75 -39.71
CA LYS A 127 10.12 31.53 -38.58
C LYS A 127 10.43 30.23 -37.84
N PHE A 128 10.81 29.17 -38.54
CA PHE A 128 11.26 27.89 -37.92
C PHE A 128 12.60 28.08 -37.19
N LEU A 129 13.60 28.66 -37.87
CA LEU A 129 14.92 28.90 -37.31
C LEU A 129 14.89 29.82 -36.06
N GLY A 130 13.95 30.78 -36.02
CA GLY A 130 13.70 31.63 -34.88
C GLY A 130 12.92 30.95 -33.73
N GLY A 131 12.70 29.63 -33.78
CA GLY A 131 12.00 28.91 -32.71
C GLY A 131 10.48 29.11 -32.67
N GLY A 132 9.86 29.45 -33.80
CA GLY A 132 8.45 29.82 -33.91
C GLY A 132 7.43 28.70 -33.58
N GLY A 133 7.88 27.50 -33.18
CA GLY A 133 7.09 26.41 -32.60
C GLY A 133 5.78 26.10 -33.34
N TRP A 134 4.71 25.99 -32.60
CA TRP A 134 3.37 25.70 -33.13
C TRP A 134 2.88 26.68 -34.18
N GLY A 135 3.21 27.99 -34.03
CA GLY A 135 2.82 29.02 -34.99
C GLY A 135 3.51 28.86 -36.35
N ALA A 136 4.76 28.38 -36.37
CA ALA A 136 5.48 28.10 -37.62
C ALA A 136 4.92 26.81 -38.26
N LEU A 137 4.68 25.77 -37.51
CA LEU A 137 4.05 24.52 -37.96
C LEU A 137 2.66 24.76 -38.55
N TYR A 138 1.82 25.53 -37.87
CA TYR A 138 0.50 25.91 -38.38
C TYR A 138 0.59 26.64 -39.73
N SER A 139 1.50 27.63 -39.84
CA SER A 139 1.71 28.38 -41.06
C SER A 139 2.19 27.47 -42.22
N TRP A 140 3.08 26.51 -41.91
CA TRP A 140 3.57 25.52 -42.86
C TRP A 140 2.48 24.53 -43.28
N MET A 141 1.71 23.97 -42.32
CA MET A 141 0.56 23.15 -42.64
C MET A 141 -0.46 23.83 -43.51
N ARG A 142 -0.74 25.11 -43.21
CA ARG A 142 -1.62 25.96 -44.05
C ARG A 142 -1.04 26.15 -45.44
N TYR A 143 0.27 26.30 -45.57
CA TYR A 143 0.96 26.36 -46.86
C TYR A 143 0.85 25.02 -47.61
N LEU A 144 0.92 23.88 -46.94
CA LEU A 144 0.81 22.55 -47.54
C LEU A 144 -0.62 22.22 -48.01
N VAL A 145 -1.61 22.50 -47.18
CA VAL A 145 -3.00 22.04 -47.38
C VAL A 145 -3.82 23.05 -48.17
N GLY A 146 -3.47 24.32 -48.06
CA GLY A 146 -4.48 25.36 -48.25
C GLY A 146 -4.31 26.22 -49.38
N TRP A 147 -3.99 25.94 -50.62
CA TRP A 147 -4.51 27.00 -51.47
C TRP A 147 -4.44 26.75 -52.98
N LYS A 148 -5.50 27.19 -53.60
CA LYS A 148 -5.89 27.26 -55.01
C LYS A 148 -4.81 27.74 -56.03
N HIS A 149 -3.55 27.91 -55.61
CA HIS A 149 -2.46 28.40 -56.45
C HIS A 149 -1.44 27.27 -56.67
N GLN A 150 -0.87 27.20 -57.87
CA GLN A 150 0.15 26.24 -58.27
C GLN A 150 1.27 26.17 -57.24
N ARG A 151 1.41 25.01 -56.60
CA ARG A 151 2.45 24.76 -55.60
C ARG A 151 3.81 24.80 -56.30
N GLN A 152 4.64 25.73 -55.84
CA GLN A 152 6.06 25.66 -56.20
C GLN A 152 6.72 24.53 -55.41
N ILE A 153 7.75 23.93 -55.99
CA ILE A 153 8.57 22.88 -55.36
C ILE A 153 9.09 23.45 -54.05
N GLN A 154 8.94 22.66 -52.96
CA GLN A 154 9.44 23.05 -51.64
C GLN A 154 10.97 23.13 -51.67
N SER A 155 11.50 24.21 -51.09
CA SER A 155 12.94 24.29 -50.90
C SER A 155 13.43 23.31 -49.84
N ARG A 156 14.63 22.82 -50.03
CA ARG A 156 15.28 21.90 -49.08
C ARG A 156 15.40 22.53 -47.70
N LEU A 157 15.77 23.83 -47.63
CA LEU A 157 15.85 24.58 -46.36
C LEU A 157 14.54 24.57 -45.59
N LEU A 158 13.39 24.78 -46.24
CA LEU A 158 12.08 24.75 -45.60
C LEU A 158 11.72 23.35 -45.10
N THR A 159 11.95 22.33 -45.91
CA THR A 159 11.62 20.93 -45.57
C THR A 159 12.46 20.45 -44.41
N GLU A 160 13.77 20.66 -44.41
CA GLU A 160 14.67 20.25 -43.34
C GLU A 160 14.39 21.01 -42.03
N SER A 161 14.15 22.33 -42.07
CA SER A 161 13.81 23.11 -40.88
C SER A 161 12.45 22.69 -40.29
N ALA A 162 11.44 22.43 -41.12
CA ALA A 162 10.16 21.91 -40.68
C ALA A 162 10.30 20.52 -40.07
N PHE A 163 11.10 19.62 -40.66
CA PHE A 163 11.33 18.28 -40.17
C PHE A 163 11.95 18.29 -38.77
N VAL A 164 13.00 19.05 -38.53
CA VAL A 164 13.61 19.19 -37.20
C VAL A 164 12.59 19.72 -36.19
N THR A 165 11.83 20.75 -36.55
CA THR A 165 10.79 21.33 -35.68
C THR A 165 9.72 20.31 -35.36
N VAL A 166 9.28 19.50 -36.32
CA VAL A 166 8.30 18.42 -36.08
C VAL A 166 8.83 17.39 -35.10
N ILE A 167 10.08 16.91 -35.28
CA ILE A 167 10.71 15.95 -34.36
C ILE A 167 10.74 16.51 -32.93
N VAL A 168 11.23 17.72 -32.74
CA VAL A 168 11.32 18.35 -31.42
C VAL A 168 9.95 18.56 -30.79
N THR A 169 8.96 18.96 -31.61
CA THR A 169 7.58 19.13 -31.13
C THR A 169 6.95 17.79 -30.71
N ILE A 170 7.13 16.74 -31.50
CA ILE A 170 6.66 15.37 -31.15
C ILE A 170 7.31 14.94 -29.84
N LEU A 171 8.62 15.13 -29.71
CA LEU A 171 9.34 14.76 -28.49
C LEU A 171 8.82 15.54 -27.28
N GLY A 172 8.54 16.85 -27.43
CA GLY A 172 7.91 17.67 -26.38
C GLY A 172 6.51 17.15 -25.98
N ILE A 173 5.71 16.72 -26.97
CA ILE A 173 4.40 16.10 -26.71
C ILE A 173 4.57 14.79 -25.95
N VAL A 174 5.53 13.94 -26.31
CA VAL A 174 5.79 12.67 -25.63
C VAL A 174 6.18 12.91 -24.17
N VAL A 175 7.04 13.89 -23.88
CA VAL A 175 7.38 14.27 -22.49
C VAL A 175 6.14 14.71 -21.72
N PHE A 176 5.31 15.57 -22.32
CA PHE A 176 4.06 16.05 -21.70
C PHE A 176 3.07 14.91 -21.43
N LEU A 177 2.89 13.99 -22.38
CA LEU A 177 1.99 12.85 -22.22
C LEU A 177 2.53 11.86 -21.17
N ALA A 178 3.84 11.61 -21.15
CA ALA A 178 4.47 10.76 -20.16
C ALA A 178 4.35 11.34 -18.74
N ASP A 179 4.52 12.64 -18.60
CA ASP A 179 4.31 13.36 -17.33
C ASP A 179 2.85 13.27 -16.88
N THR A 180 1.91 13.55 -17.77
CA THR A 180 0.46 13.43 -17.48
C THR A 180 0.10 12.00 -17.08
N TRP A 181 0.63 10.99 -17.77
CA TRP A 181 0.42 9.59 -17.42
C TRP A 181 0.97 9.27 -16.02
N LEU A 182 2.17 9.75 -15.71
CA LEU A 182 2.77 9.60 -14.38
C LEU A 182 1.88 10.23 -13.30
N HIS A 183 1.35 11.43 -13.53
CA HIS A 183 0.46 12.13 -12.61
C HIS A 183 -0.82 11.35 -12.31
N ILE A 184 -1.48 10.82 -13.34
CA ILE A 184 -2.74 10.09 -13.20
C ILE A 184 -2.55 8.75 -12.46
N THR A 185 -1.41 8.11 -12.67
CA THR A 185 -1.14 6.76 -12.12
C THR A 185 -0.43 6.77 -10.78
N THR A 186 0.16 7.89 -10.37
CA THR A 186 0.81 8.03 -9.06
C THR A 186 -0.23 8.30 -7.99
N SER A 187 -0.24 7.49 -6.94
CA SER A 187 -1.16 7.60 -5.81
C SER A 187 -0.43 7.44 -4.48
N THR A 188 -1.02 7.98 -3.42
CA THR A 188 -0.52 7.73 -2.05
C THR A 188 -1.30 6.56 -1.47
N VAL A 189 -0.57 5.56 -0.97
CA VAL A 189 -1.14 4.36 -0.38
C VAL A 189 -0.56 4.13 1.01
N SER A 190 -1.34 3.45 1.86
CA SER A 190 -0.84 2.97 3.15
C SER A 190 -0.02 1.71 2.92
N PHE A 191 1.25 1.78 3.23
CA PHE A 191 2.19 0.67 3.15
C PHE A 191 2.41 0.11 4.54
N VAL A 192 2.16 -1.18 4.70
CA VAL A 192 2.40 -1.88 5.96
C VAL A 192 3.85 -2.34 6.00
N ASN A 193 4.63 -1.70 6.84
CA ASN A 193 6.00 -2.12 7.12
C ASN A 193 6.01 -3.02 8.35
N THR A 194 6.59 -4.20 8.23
CA THR A 194 6.75 -5.16 9.32
C THR A 194 8.21 -5.27 9.71
N SER A 195 8.48 -5.20 11.00
CA SER A 195 9.80 -5.40 11.58
C SER A 195 9.73 -6.46 12.68
N PRO A 196 10.79 -7.25 12.91
CA PRO A 196 10.83 -8.14 14.08
C PRO A 196 10.57 -7.35 15.34
N ALA A 197 9.72 -7.88 16.23
CA ALA A 197 9.43 -7.21 17.49
C ALA A 197 10.71 -7.08 18.33
N ALA A 198 10.97 -5.89 18.84
CA ALA A 198 12.11 -5.63 19.70
C ALA A 198 11.80 -6.15 21.11
N GLY A 199 12.41 -7.27 21.51
CA GLY A 199 12.28 -7.85 22.85
C GLY A 199 11.35 -9.07 22.91
N THR A 200 11.20 -9.60 24.11
CA THR A 200 10.30 -10.76 24.38
C THR A 200 8.86 -10.28 24.50
N THR A 201 8.06 -10.58 23.50
CA THR A 201 6.61 -10.31 23.51
C THR A 201 5.88 -11.54 24.07
N ASN A 202 5.27 -11.41 25.22
CA ASN A 202 4.57 -12.49 25.90
C ASN A 202 3.13 -12.59 25.41
N TYR A 203 2.93 -13.21 24.24
CA TYR A 203 1.62 -13.42 23.63
C TYR A 203 1.14 -14.88 23.68
N SER A 204 1.94 -15.80 24.20
CA SER A 204 1.55 -17.20 24.42
C SER A 204 1.19 -17.44 25.87
N LEU A 205 0.45 -18.51 26.10
CA LEU A 205 0.09 -19.02 27.42
C LEU A 205 0.65 -20.43 27.59
N THR A 206 1.29 -20.69 28.73
CA THR A 206 1.80 -22.00 29.12
C THR A 206 1.34 -22.32 30.54
N LEU A 207 1.32 -23.62 30.88
CA LEU A 207 1.03 -24.01 32.25
C LEU A 207 2.11 -23.49 33.20
N VAL A 208 1.69 -23.11 34.41
CA VAL A 208 2.59 -22.79 35.52
C VAL A 208 3.50 -23.96 35.82
N PRO A 209 4.81 -23.76 36.08
CA PRO A 209 5.73 -24.81 36.43
C PRO A 209 5.21 -25.66 37.61
N GLY A 210 5.24 -26.97 37.50
CA GLY A 210 4.76 -27.87 38.51
C GLY A 210 3.32 -28.38 38.32
N CYS A 211 2.51 -27.77 37.43
CA CYS A 211 1.16 -28.26 37.15
C CYS A 211 1.11 -29.68 36.58
N LEU A 212 2.16 -30.12 35.91
CA LEU A 212 2.29 -31.41 35.27
C LEU A 212 3.19 -32.39 36.05
N THR A 213 3.52 -32.12 37.30
CA THR A 213 4.34 -33.02 38.10
C THR A 213 3.58 -34.30 38.49
N THR A 214 4.32 -35.39 38.65
CA THR A 214 3.83 -36.77 38.73
C THR A 214 3.05 -37.15 40.00
N ASN A 215 2.92 -36.25 40.98
CA ASN A 215 2.08 -36.51 42.17
C ASN A 215 0.62 -36.23 41.87
N ASN A 216 -0.13 -37.27 41.68
CA ASN A 216 -1.50 -37.26 41.15
C ASN A 216 -2.61 -36.98 42.20
N SER A 217 -2.31 -36.58 43.43
CA SER A 217 -3.36 -36.21 44.39
C SER A 217 -3.93 -34.83 44.08
N MET A 218 -5.25 -34.68 44.11
CA MET A 218 -5.93 -33.39 43.86
C MET A 218 -5.42 -32.27 44.80
N ALA A 219 -5.15 -32.59 46.06
CA ALA A 219 -4.59 -31.64 47.02
C ALA A 219 -3.17 -31.17 46.63
N SER A 220 -2.35 -32.05 46.09
CA SER A 220 -1.01 -31.73 45.59
C SER A 220 -1.06 -30.91 44.32
N ARG A 221 -1.99 -31.21 43.42
CA ARG A 221 -2.20 -30.44 42.19
C ARG A 221 -2.74 -29.05 42.47
N GLY A 222 -3.66 -28.90 43.41
CA GLY A 222 -4.21 -27.60 43.78
C GLY A 222 -3.14 -26.61 44.19
N THR A 223 -2.20 -27.03 45.04
CA THR A 223 -1.10 -26.15 45.46
C THR A 223 -0.10 -25.85 44.36
N GLN A 224 0.18 -26.81 43.50
CA GLN A 224 1.17 -26.61 42.42
C GLN A 224 0.62 -25.81 41.25
N CYS A 225 -0.69 -25.92 40.98
CA CYS A 225 -1.34 -25.21 39.88
C CYS A 225 -2.08 -23.94 40.32
N ASN A 226 -1.81 -23.42 41.52
CA ASN A 226 -2.55 -22.28 42.10
C ASN A 226 -4.05 -22.53 42.26
N LEU A 227 -4.46 -23.80 42.31
CA LEU A 227 -5.83 -24.23 42.59
C LEU A 227 -5.90 -24.82 44.00
N ILE A 228 -6.80 -24.35 44.83
CA ILE A 228 -7.10 -25.00 46.12
C ILE A 228 -8.39 -25.79 46.00
N GLN A 229 -8.33 -27.02 46.41
CA GLN A 229 -9.50 -27.82 46.69
C GLN A 229 -9.80 -27.73 48.18
N SER A 230 -10.91 -27.13 48.54
CA SER A 230 -11.44 -27.19 49.89
C SER A 230 -12.36 -28.41 50.03
N SER A 231 -12.64 -28.80 51.27
CA SER A 231 -13.65 -29.87 51.58
C SER A 231 -15.07 -29.49 51.13
N THR A 232 -15.29 -28.22 50.77
CA THR A 232 -16.54 -27.68 50.26
C THR A 232 -16.53 -27.55 48.73
N GLY A 233 -15.45 -27.99 48.06
CA GLY A 233 -15.35 -27.93 46.60
C GLY A 233 -14.96 -26.59 45.98
N GLU A 234 -14.52 -25.62 46.77
CA GLU A 234 -13.99 -24.39 46.25
C GLU A 234 -12.54 -24.51 45.77
N PHE A 235 -12.26 -24.02 44.60
CA PHE A 235 -11.01 -24.29 43.89
C PHE A 235 -10.15 -23.04 43.65
N LEU A 236 -10.34 -21.98 44.44
CA LEU A 236 -9.64 -20.74 44.24
C LEU A 236 -8.64 -20.48 45.36
N PHE A 237 -7.37 -20.30 44.99
CA PHE A 237 -6.28 -20.09 45.96
C PHE A 237 -6.45 -18.83 46.81
N ASP A 238 -7.01 -17.78 46.22
CA ASP A 238 -7.25 -16.51 46.89
C ASP A 238 -8.55 -15.87 46.35
N PRO A 239 -9.52 -15.53 47.16
CA PRO A 239 -10.77 -14.89 46.74
C PRO A 239 -10.54 -13.60 45.98
N THR A 240 -9.48 -12.82 46.30
CA THR A 240 -9.15 -11.57 45.63
C THR A 240 -8.54 -11.82 44.24
N GLN A 241 -7.69 -12.82 44.08
CA GLN A 241 -7.20 -13.27 42.80
C GLN A 241 -8.31 -13.86 41.92
N SER A 242 -9.24 -14.56 42.55
CA SER A 242 -10.40 -15.15 41.87
C SER A 242 -11.26 -14.09 41.18
N LEU A 243 -11.59 -13.04 41.89
CA LEU A 243 -12.35 -11.91 41.32
C LEU A 243 -11.56 -11.21 40.20
N THR A 244 -10.26 -11.06 40.38
CA THR A 244 -9.39 -10.48 39.35
C THR A 244 -9.30 -11.37 38.11
N VAL A 245 -9.16 -12.68 38.27
CA VAL A 245 -9.17 -13.65 37.16
C VAL A 245 -10.52 -13.64 36.47
N LEU A 246 -11.63 -13.72 37.21
CA LEU A 246 -12.97 -13.70 36.63
C LEU A 246 -13.28 -12.41 35.90
N ASN A 247 -12.86 -11.27 36.40
CA ASN A 247 -13.02 -9.97 35.74
C ASN A 247 -12.15 -9.83 34.50
N ASN A 248 -10.93 -10.39 34.49
CA ASN A 248 -10.02 -10.31 33.35
C ASN A 248 -10.31 -11.41 32.31
N VAL A 249 -10.86 -12.53 32.72
CA VAL A 249 -11.09 -13.70 31.86
C VAL A 249 -12.22 -13.48 30.87
N SER A 250 -13.23 -12.67 31.19
CA SER A 250 -14.31 -12.33 30.26
C SER A 250 -13.77 -11.75 28.95
N ASP A 251 -12.70 -10.96 29.03
CA ASP A 251 -12.06 -10.31 27.87
C ASP A 251 -11.00 -11.18 27.20
N SER A 252 -10.60 -12.27 27.86
CA SER A 252 -9.55 -13.19 27.38
C SER A 252 -10.10 -14.47 26.74
N ILE A 253 -11.36 -14.83 27.06
CA ILE A 253 -11.98 -16.02 26.50
C ILE A 253 -12.68 -15.68 25.19
N ALA A 254 -12.19 -16.26 24.12
CA ALA A 254 -12.74 -16.09 22.78
C ALA A 254 -13.29 -17.41 22.23
N VAL A 255 -14.21 -17.30 21.28
CA VAL A 255 -14.77 -18.44 20.56
C VAL A 255 -14.33 -18.35 19.10
N HIS A 256 -13.72 -19.41 18.61
CA HIS A 256 -13.35 -19.58 17.21
C HIS A 256 -14.20 -20.68 16.57
N SER A 257 -14.72 -20.44 15.37
CA SER A 257 -15.54 -21.40 14.63
C SER A 257 -14.87 -21.77 13.31
N ASN A 258 -14.57 -23.06 13.14
CA ASN A 258 -14.06 -23.64 11.89
C ASN A 258 -15.20 -24.19 11.00
N GLY A 259 -16.38 -23.59 11.06
CA GLY A 259 -17.57 -24.05 10.36
C GLY A 259 -18.80 -24.03 11.29
N PRO A 260 -19.96 -24.52 10.81
CA PRO A 260 -21.20 -24.48 11.59
C PRO A 260 -21.15 -25.38 12.85
N ASP A 261 -20.44 -26.52 12.79
CA ASP A 261 -20.47 -27.55 13.81
C ASP A 261 -19.21 -27.61 14.68
N GLU A 262 -18.16 -26.85 14.33
CA GLU A 262 -16.90 -26.86 15.07
C GLU A 262 -16.65 -25.52 15.77
N ARG A 263 -17.01 -25.48 17.06
CA ARG A 263 -16.77 -24.29 17.91
C ARG A 263 -15.73 -24.60 18.97
N TYR A 264 -14.65 -23.83 18.98
CA TYR A 264 -13.61 -23.92 19.99
C TYR A 264 -13.65 -22.65 20.87
N THR A 265 -13.72 -22.86 22.16
CA THR A 265 -13.50 -21.78 23.14
C THR A 265 -12.04 -21.84 23.56
N TYR A 266 -11.31 -20.72 23.56
CA TYR A 266 -9.89 -20.70 23.87
C TYR A 266 -9.52 -19.48 24.72
N LEU A 267 -8.39 -19.57 25.42
CA LEU A 267 -7.81 -18.45 26.14
C LEU A 267 -7.00 -17.59 25.18
N GLY A 268 -7.44 -16.36 24.97
CA GLY A 268 -6.71 -15.35 24.24
C GLY A 268 -5.93 -14.43 25.17
N ILE A 269 -5.28 -13.43 24.59
CA ILE A 269 -4.66 -12.36 25.36
C ILE A 269 -5.70 -11.30 25.66
N PRO A 270 -5.75 -10.76 26.91
CA PRO A 270 -6.68 -9.71 27.25
C PRO A 270 -6.55 -8.51 26.30
N GLN A 271 -7.64 -8.15 25.65
CA GLN A 271 -7.69 -6.99 24.73
C GLN A 271 -7.67 -5.64 25.48
N SER A 272 -7.80 -5.66 26.81
CA SER A 272 -7.86 -4.48 27.66
C SER A 272 -6.57 -3.67 27.77
N GLY A 273 -5.49 -4.11 27.12
CA GLY A 273 -4.16 -3.48 27.16
C GLY A 273 -3.92 -2.30 26.21
N GLY A 274 -4.96 -1.75 25.58
CA GLY A 274 -4.81 -0.56 24.72
C GLY A 274 -4.15 -0.85 23.37
N SER A 275 -3.78 0.18 22.65
CA SER A 275 -3.30 0.19 21.25
C SER A 275 -2.09 -0.70 20.90
N SER A 276 -1.44 -1.34 21.87
CA SER A 276 -0.25 -2.16 21.62
C SER A 276 -0.56 -3.51 20.93
N VAL A 277 -1.72 -4.10 21.21
CA VAL A 277 -2.09 -5.42 20.64
C VAL A 277 -2.43 -5.31 19.15
N THR A 278 -2.95 -4.18 18.70
CA THR A 278 -3.28 -3.96 17.29
C THR A 278 -2.06 -3.63 16.42
N SER A 279 -0.94 -3.26 17.03
CA SER A 279 0.31 -2.95 16.32
C SER A 279 1.24 -4.15 16.15
N HIS A 280 0.94 -5.28 16.81
CA HIS A 280 1.74 -6.49 16.74
C HIS A 280 0.97 -7.60 16.02
N ASP A 281 1.66 -8.30 15.15
CA ASP A 281 1.21 -9.57 14.58
C ASP A 281 2.05 -10.68 15.23
N TYR A 282 1.40 -11.77 15.62
CA TYR A 282 2.10 -12.80 16.37
C TYR A 282 1.50 -14.19 16.14
N THR A 283 2.33 -15.21 16.32
CA THR A 283 1.94 -16.62 16.49
C THR A 283 2.00 -16.97 17.96
N ALA A 284 0.89 -17.36 18.51
CA ALA A 284 0.79 -17.71 19.94
C ALA A 284 0.32 -19.15 20.14
N THR A 285 0.77 -19.74 21.25
CA THR A 285 0.25 -20.99 21.78
C THR A 285 -0.63 -20.73 22.99
N THR A 286 -1.72 -21.49 23.11
CA THR A 286 -2.68 -21.36 24.21
C THR A 286 -3.44 -22.68 24.41
N PHE A 287 -4.44 -22.64 25.25
CA PHE A 287 -5.33 -23.78 25.51
C PHE A 287 -6.74 -23.45 25.03
N GLY A 288 -7.39 -24.47 24.47
CA GLY A 288 -8.76 -24.40 24.00
C GLY A 288 -9.59 -25.60 24.40
N MET A 289 -10.88 -25.42 24.43
CA MET A 289 -11.84 -26.46 24.78
C MET A 289 -12.98 -26.49 23.77
N ARG A 290 -13.42 -27.70 23.44
CA ARG A 290 -14.64 -27.97 22.70
C ARG A 290 -15.54 -28.81 23.54
N THR A 291 -16.72 -28.30 23.82
CA THR A 291 -17.77 -29.06 24.54
C THR A 291 -18.91 -29.30 23.57
N GLU A 292 -19.37 -30.53 23.49
CA GLU A 292 -20.56 -30.91 22.73
C GLU A 292 -21.54 -31.55 23.70
N CYS A 293 -22.71 -30.96 23.83
CA CYS A 293 -23.80 -31.49 24.63
C CYS A 293 -24.95 -31.94 23.75
N LYS A 294 -25.61 -33.01 24.16
CA LYS A 294 -26.81 -33.51 23.52
C LYS A 294 -27.90 -33.68 24.57
N PRO A 295 -29.16 -33.37 24.25
CA PRO A 295 -30.27 -33.70 25.12
C PRO A 295 -30.32 -35.21 25.36
N ALA A 296 -30.47 -35.61 26.60
CA ALA A 296 -30.45 -37.02 27.00
C ALA A 296 -31.58 -37.41 27.94
N SER A 297 -32.53 -36.52 28.20
CA SER A 297 -33.62 -36.76 29.13
C SER A 297 -34.44 -37.99 28.76
N LYS A 298 -34.77 -38.13 27.48
CA LYS A 298 -35.52 -39.29 26.97
C LYS A 298 -34.69 -40.59 27.01
N ALA A 299 -33.43 -40.51 26.60
CA ALA A 299 -32.53 -41.68 26.62
C ALA A 299 -32.24 -42.16 28.04
N CYS A 300 -32.25 -41.29 29.03
CA CYS A 300 -32.04 -41.57 30.43
C CYS A 300 -33.33 -41.79 31.21
N ASN A 301 -34.46 -41.92 30.56
CA ASN A 301 -35.75 -42.10 31.20
C ASN A 301 -36.00 -41.07 32.34
N LEU A 302 -35.62 -39.81 32.13
CA LEU A 302 -35.97 -38.74 33.06
C LEU A 302 -37.49 -38.73 33.15
N ASN A 303 -38.03 -39.12 34.26
CA ASN A 303 -39.46 -39.39 34.35
C ASN A 303 -40.14 -38.40 35.28
N HIS A 304 -41.32 -38.02 34.88
CA HIS A 304 -42.21 -37.17 35.64
C HIS A 304 -42.79 -37.98 36.81
N ASN A 305 -42.23 -37.87 37.98
CA ASN A 305 -42.70 -38.56 39.15
C ASN A 305 -43.54 -37.65 40.06
N SER A 306 -44.52 -38.18 40.73
CA SER A 306 -45.40 -37.43 41.63
C SER A 306 -44.78 -37.13 43.00
N GLY A 307 -43.48 -37.42 43.18
CA GLY A 307 -42.73 -37.26 44.41
C GLY A 307 -41.89 -35.97 44.48
N ALA A 308 -41.14 -35.84 45.58
CA ALA A 308 -40.22 -34.72 45.80
C ALA A 308 -38.97 -34.75 44.92
N SER A 309 -38.81 -35.75 44.09
CA SER A 309 -37.64 -35.92 43.22
C SER A 309 -38.00 -36.54 41.87
N THR A 310 -37.15 -36.30 40.86
CA THR A 310 -37.29 -36.81 39.50
C THR A 310 -36.13 -37.76 39.21
N PRO A 311 -36.37 -39.11 39.30
CA PRO A 311 -35.33 -40.10 39.05
C PRO A 311 -35.01 -40.22 37.56
N PHE A 312 -33.73 -40.52 37.27
CA PHE A 312 -33.30 -40.84 35.91
C PHE A 312 -32.27 -41.98 35.93
N LEU A 313 -32.26 -42.75 34.86
CA LEU A 313 -31.34 -43.86 34.63
C LEU A 313 -30.90 -43.87 33.18
N CYS A 314 -29.65 -43.57 32.93
CA CYS A 314 -29.05 -43.70 31.61
C CYS A 314 -28.48 -45.08 31.41
N THR A 315 -28.50 -45.58 30.17
CA THR A 315 -28.10 -46.98 29.85
C THR A 315 -26.64 -47.29 30.09
N ASP A 316 -25.77 -46.27 30.16
CA ASP A 316 -24.30 -46.47 30.14
C ASP A 316 -23.52 -45.85 31.29
N ALA A 317 -24.13 -45.50 32.44
CA ALA A 317 -23.37 -45.13 33.61
C ALA A 317 -23.86 -43.92 34.45
N PHE A 318 -24.95 -43.28 34.08
CA PHE A 318 -25.50 -42.22 34.89
C PHE A 318 -26.85 -42.64 35.48
N ALA A 319 -26.92 -42.63 36.77
CA ALA A 319 -28.19 -42.78 37.48
C ALA A 319 -28.23 -41.74 38.57
N GLY A 320 -29.35 -41.13 38.79
CA GLY A 320 -29.53 -40.13 39.81
C GLY A 320 -30.97 -39.79 40.07
N ASP A 321 -31.17 -38.90 41.01
CA ASP A 321 -32.46 -38.43 41.44
C ASP A 321 -32.37 -36.89 41.53
N LEU A 322 -33.11 -36.21 40.68
CA LEU A 322 -33.12 -34.75 40.65
C LEU A 322 -34.11 -34.27 41.72
N GLU A 323 -33.62 -33.80 42.83
CA GLU A 323 -34.43 -33.26 43.90
C GLU A 323 -35.03 -31.89 43.55
N VAL A 324 -36.20 -31.62 44.00
CA VAL A 324 -36.87 -30.31 43.85
C VAL A 324 -35.98 -29.23 44.43
N ASP A 325 -35.82 -28.14 43.68
CA ASP A 325 -34.96 -27.00 44.01
C ASP A 325 -33.43 -27.23 43.91
N LYS A 326 -32.98 -28.39 43.44
CA LYS A 326 -31.59 -28.60 43.03
C LYS A 326 -31.41 -28.17 41.58
N TRP A 327 -30.56 -27.24 41.40
CA TRP A 327 -30.43 -26.44 40.19
C TRP A 327 -29.58 -27.10 39.11
N LEU A 328 -28.48 -27.74 39.54
CA LEU A 328 -27.54 -28.35 38.63
C LEU A 328 -26.79 -29.47 39.37
N GLU A 329 -26.94 -30.67 38.90
CA GLU A 329 -26.15 -31.81 39.35
C GLU A 329 -25.33 -32.35 38.20
N SER A 330 -24.07 -32.70 38.47
CA SER A 330 -23.15 -33.22 37.47
C SER A 330 -22.78 -34.63 37.83
N TYR A 331 -22.90 -35.51 36.86
CA TYR A 331 -22.65 -36.95 37.01
C TYR A 331 -21.54 -37.40 36.06
N PHE A 332 -20.58 -38.16 36.57
CA PHE A 332 -19.50 -38.70 35.75
C PHE A 332 -19.78 -40.16 35.37
N SER A 333 -19.41 -40.53 34.16
CA SER A 333 -19.28 -41.91 33.77
C SER A 333 -17.97 -42.48 34.30
N ASP A 334 -18.00 -43.71 34.84
CA ASP A 334 -16.79 -44.47 35.25
C ASP A 334 -15.79 -44.66 34.11
N SER A 335 -16.26 -44.70 32.87
CA SER A 335 -15.41 -44.75 31.67
C SER A 335 -14.60 -43.48 31.41
N THR A 336 -14.95 -42.38 32.04
CA THR A 336 -14.30 -41.06 31.92
C THR A 336 -13.07 -40.93 32.79
N MET A 337 -13.03 -41.69 33.89
CA MET A 337 -11.91 -41.67 34.81
C MET A 337 -10.68 -42.38 34.21
N ALA A 338 -9.51 -41.81 34.42
CA ALA A 338 -8.26 -42.48 34.08
C ALA A 338 -8.15 -43.75 34.92
N SER A 339 -8.16 -44.91 34.25
CA SER A 339 -8.16 -46.22 34.94
C SER A 339 -6.94 -46.35 35.85
N ASN A 340 -7.16 -46.91 37.05
CA ASN A 340 -6.22 -47.39 38.05
C ASN A 340 -5.68 -46.41 39.08
N ASP A 341 -6.17 -45.18 39.17
CA ASP A 341 -5.71 -44.32 40.24
C ASP A 341 -6.91 -43.75 41.01
N THR A 342 -6.84 -43.78 42.32
CA THR A 342 -7.76 -43.12 43.24
C THR A 342 -7.72 -41.58 43.11
N SER A 343 -6.94 -41.05 42.19
CA SER A 343 -6.87 -39.66 41.84
C SER A 343 -7.90 -39.33 40.76
N LEU A 344 -8.70 -38.33 40.99
CA LEU A 344 -9.76 -37.78 40.16
C LEU A 344 -9.29 -37.24 38.78
N GLY A 345 -8.42 -37.99 38.08
CA GLY A 345 -7.96 -37.65 36.76
C GLY A 345 -8.96 -38.03 35.67
N VAL A 346 -9.12 -37.23 34.65
CA VAL A 346 -9.98 -37.52 33.50
C VAL A 346 -9.16 -37.83 32.25
N LYS A 347 -9.74 -38.61 31.36
CA LYS A 347 -9.21 -38.82 30.00
C LYS A 347 -9.53 -37.62 29.12
N ASN A 348 -8.88 -37.52 28.01
CA ASN A 348 -9.23 -36.54 26.96
C ASN A 348 -9.64 -37.27 25.66
N PRO A 349 -10.91 -37.28 25.25
CA PRO A 349 -12.05 -36.55 25.84
C PRO A 349 -12.58 -37.17 27.13
N TYR A 350 -13.27 -36.38 27.94
CA TYR A 350 -14.06 -36.86 29.06
C TYR A 350 -15.55 -36.57 28.86
N HIS A 351 -16.37 -37.36 29.53
CA HIS A 351 -17.83 -37.33 29.37
C HIS A 351 -18.49 -37.12 30.72
N TYR A 352 -19.51 -36.29 30.76
CA TYR A 352 -20.34 -36.14 31.94
C TYR A 352 -21.79 -35.86 31.56
N ALA A 353 -22.70 -36.13 32.46
CA ALA A 353 -24.09 -35.70 32.36
C ALA A 353 -24.37 -34.58 33.33
N VAL A 354 -25.22 -33.69 32.94
CA VAL A 354 -25.74 -32.62 33.78
C VAL A 354 -27.24 -32.66 33.81
N ALA A 355 -27.83 -32.64 34.98
CA ALA A 355 -29.26 -32.54 35.19
C ALA A 355 -29.59 -31.24 35.89
N ALA A 356 -30.66 -30.61 35.52
CA ALA A 356 -31.11 -29.35 36.12
C ALA A 356 -32.63 -29.25 36.14
N GLU A 357 -33.16 -28.68 37.24
CA GLU A 357 -34.56 -28.33 37.38
C GLU A 357 -34.69 -26.84 37.77
N PHE A 358 -35.50 -26.12 37.06
CA PHE A 358 -35.74 -24.68 37.26
C PHE A 358 -37.24 -24.44 37.46
N GLN A 359 -37.69 -24.23 38.67
CA GLN A 359 -39.11 -24.04 39.01
C GLN A 359 -39.70 -22.77 38.37
N ALA A 360 -38.92 -21.69 38.34
CA ALA A 360 -39.36 -20.38 37.82
C ALA A 360 -39.24 -20.21 36.31
N ALA A 361 -38.66 -21.24 35.60
CA ALA A 361 -38.46 -21.11 34.16
C ALA A 361 -39.69 -21.56 33.40
N GLY A 362 -40.10 -20.71 32.42
CA GLY A 362 -41.15 -21.03 31.46
C GLY A 362 -40.69 -20.70 30.06
N ASN A 363 -40.70 -21.69 29.17
CA ASN A 363 -40.42 -21.49 27.75
C ASN A 363 -41.32 -22.44 26.96
N SER A 364 -42.35 -21.87 26.32
CA SER A 364 -43.34 -22.65 25.56
C SER A 364 -42.74 -23.44 24.39
N LYS A 365 -41.61 -22.99 23.83
CA LYS A 365 -40.91 -23.72 22.75
C LYS A 365 -40.21 -24.96 23.22
N LEU A 366 -39.74 -24.96 24.46
CA LEU A 366 -39.08 -26.10 25.06
C LEU A 366 -40.08 -27.09 25.68
N SER A 367 -41.21 -26.59 26.16
CA SER A 367 -42.25 -27.43 26.78
C SER A 367 -42.87 -28.46 25.80
N ASP A 368 -42.75 -28.19 24.50
CA ASP A 368 -43.22 -29.11 23.46
C ASP A 368 -42.19 -30.20 23.10
N SER A 369 -41.00 -30.14 23.68
CA SER A 369 -39.93 -31.12 23.42
C SER A 369 -39.97 -32.29 24.38
N ASP A 370 -39.88 -33.53 23.85
CA ASP A 370 -39.78 -34.74 24.65
C ASP A 370 -38.50 -34.80 25.53
N GLU A 371 -37.55 -33.95 25.26
CA GLU A 371 -36.27 -33.84 25.96
C GLU A 371 -36.28 -32.83 27.12
N VAL A 372 -37.38 -32.14 27.31
CA VAL A 372 -37.55 -31.17 28.40
C VAL A 372 -38.87 -31.49 29.12
N ILE A 373 -38.77 -31.79 30.38
CA ILE A 373 -39.90 -32.23 31.17
C ILE A 373 -40.43 -31.08 32.02
N THR A 374 -41.76 -31.02 32.18
CA THR A 374 -42.37 -30.12 33.14
C THR A 374 -42.68 -30.89 34.43
N PRO A 375 -41.91 -30.67 35.52
CA PRO A 375 -42.14 -31.35 36.80
C PRO A 375 -43.53 -31.03 37.40
N VAL A 376 -43.99 -31.85 38.36
CA VAL A 376 -45.29 -31.67 39.05
C VAL A 376 -45.39 -30.30 39.70
N HIS A 377 -44.26 -29.77 40.19
CA HIS A 377 -44.20 -28.46 40.86
C HIS A 377 -44.09 -27.27 39.89
N GLY A 378 -44.16 -27.53 38.56
CA GLY A 378 -43.96 -26.51 37.53
C GLY A 378 -42.47 -26.31 37.19
N GLY A 379 -42.21 -25.39 36.22
CA GLY A 379 -40.88 -25.14 35.72
C GLY A 379 -40.45 -26.13 34.64
N LEU A 380 -39.14 -26.26 34.43
CA LEU A 380 -38.56 -27.09 33.37
C LEU A 380 -37.40 -27.90 33.95
N ALA A 381 -37.37 -29.21 33.62
CA ALA A 381 -36.26 -30.10 33.98
C ALA A 381 -35.69 -30.73 32.70
N PHE A 382 -34.39 -30.91 32.66
CA PHE A 382 -33.70 -31.51 31.53
C PHE A 382 -32.42 -32.23 31.98
N LEU A 383 -31.97 -33.16 31.14
CA LEU A 383 -30.69 -33.81 31.27
C LEU A 383 -29.90 -33.71 29.96
N LEU A 384 -28.63 -33.33 30.08
CA LEU A 384 -27.71 -33.24 28.96
C LEU A 384 -26.54 -34.21 29.15
N SER A 385 -26.17 -34.89 28.09
CA SER A 385 -24.94 -35.68 28.00
C SER A 385 -23.89 -34.89 27.22
N CYS A 386 -22.76 -34.61 27.83
CA CYS A 386 -21.73 -33.77 27.30
C CYS A 386 -20.42 -34.52 27.10
N SER A 387 -19.74 -34.23 25.99
CA SER A 387 -18.39 -34.66 25.68
C SER A 387 -17.47 -33.45 25.59
N ILE A 388 -16.34 -33.51 26.27
CA ILE A 388 -15.40 -32.39 26.37
C ILE A 388 -14.03 -32.81 25.87
N TRP A 389 -13.51 -32.04 24.94
CA TRP A 389 -12.15 -32.15 24.42
C TRP A 389 -11.32 -30.94 24.82
N MET A 390 -10.13 -31.20 25.34
CA MET A 390 -9.11 -30.20 25.61
C MET A 390 -8.06 -30.19 24.50
N PHE A 391 -7.66 -29.01 24.04
CA PHE A 391 -6.72 -28.85 22.94
C PHE A 391 -5.60 -27.88 23.32
N ASP A 392 -4.40 -28.20 22.85
CA ASP A 392 -3.32 -27.25 22.67
C ASP A 392 -3.59 -26.50 21.37
N VAL A 393 -3.63 -25.18 21.44
CA VAL A 393 -4.01 -24.31 20.32
C VAL A 393 -2.82 -23.49 19.89
N GLU A 394 -2.53 -23.47 18.60
CA GLU A 394 -1.61 -22.53 17.96
C GLU A 394 -2.42 -21.64 17.01
N TYR A 395 -2.31 -20.32 17.16
CA TYR A 395 -3.02 -19.40 16.30
C TYR A 395 -2.15 -18.21 15.86
N ASP A 396 -2.42 -17.72 14.65
CA ASP A 396 -1.79 -16.53 14.08
C ASP A 396 -2.78 -15.37 14.19
N SER A 397 -2.36 -14.30 14.87
CA SER A 397 -3.12 -13.05 14.98
C SER A 397 -2.46 -11.97 14.11
N ILE A 398 -3.17 -11.52 13.09
CA ILE A 398 -2.74 -10.45 12.19
C ILE A 398 -3.77 -9.33 12.26
N ASN A 399 -3.34 -8.13 12.60
CA ASN A 399 -4.24 -6.98 12.77
C ASN A 399 -5.39 -7.24 13.76
N GLY A 400 -5.14 -8.01 14.81
CA GLY A 400 -6.17 -8.39 15.77
C GLY A 400 -7.17 -9.43 15.23
N THR A 401 -6.95 -9.97 14.04
CA THR A 401 -7.80 -11.00 13.43
C THR A 401 -7.04 -12.32 13.39
N ILE A 402 -7.71 -13.42 13.74
CA ILE A 402 -7.13 -14.76 13.64
C ILE A 402 -7.20 -15.21 12.18
N THR A 403 -6.03 -15.46 11.61
CA THR A 403 -5.88 -15.90 10.21
C THR A 403 -5.62 -17.40 10.09
N ARG A 404 -5.08 -17.99 11.13
CA ARG A 404 -4.83 -19.44 11.23
C ARG A 404 -5.15 -19.90 12.65
N PHE A 405 -5.80 -21.03 12.76
CA PHE A 405 -6.14 -21.66 14.04
C PHE A 405 -5.94 -23.17 13.90
N VAL A 406 -5.04 -23.72 14.69
CA VAL A 406 -4.68 -25.14 14.65
C VAL A 406 -4.84 -25.72 16.05
N THR A 407 -5.52 -26.85 16.14
CA THR A 407 -5.78 -27.54 17.40
C THR A 407 -5.12 -28.91 17.39
N THR A 408 -4.49 -29.28 18.53
CA THR A 408 -3.95 -30.59 18.77
C THR A 408 -4.54 -31.10 20.09
N PRO A 409 -5.12 -32.30 20.15
CA PRO A 409 -5.65 -32.81 21.41
C PRO A 409 -4.59 -32.84 22.51
N SER A 410 -4.90 -32.23 23.64
CA SER A 410 -4.03 -32.23 24.80
C SER A 410 -4.03 -33.61 25.47
N ASN A 411 -3.00 -33.89 26.26
CA ASN A 411 -2.94 -35.13 27.01
C ASN A 411 -3.90 -35.13 28.23
N ASP A 412 -4.15 -36.28 28.82
CA ASP A 412 -5.08 -36.47 29.95
C ASP A 412 -4.70 -35.62 31.18
N SER A 413 -3.40 -35.41 31.41
CA SER A 413 -2.93 -34.61 32.55
C SER A 413 -3.33 -33.15 32.40
N VAL A 414 -3.33 -32.60 31.17
CA VAL A 414 -3.79 -31.25 30.87
C VAL A 414 -5.31 -31.19 31.03
N ALA A 415 -6.05 -32.15 30.45
CA ALA A 415 -7.51 -32.20 30.57
C ALA A 415 -7.97 -32.21 32.03
N THR A 416 -7.24 -32.93 32.90
CA THR A 416 -7.53 -33.01 34.33
C THR A 416 -7.45 -31.64 35.03
N ILE A 417 -6.58 -30.73 34.58
CA ILE A 417 -6.48 -29.35 35.14
C ILE A 417 -7.77 -28.56 34.87
N TRP A 418 -8.40 -28.79 33.72
CA TRP A 418 -9.54 -28.03 33.24
C TRP A 418 -10.91 -28.65 33.55
N GLN A 419 -10.94 -29.77 34.31
CA GLN A 419 -12.20 -30.42 34.73
C GLN A 419 -12.94 -29.72 35.85
N VAL A 420 -12.38 -28.64 36.41
CA VAL A 420 -12.84 -27.95 37.63
C VAL A 420 -14.34 -27.59 37.65
N PRO A 421 -14.98 -27.14 36.54
CA PRO A 421 -16.40 -26.78 36.56
C PRO A 421 -17.38 -27.94 36.82
N ILE A 422 -16.91 -29.16 36.82
CA ILE A 422 -17.76 -30.37 36.99
C ILE A 422 -18.24 -30.50 38.43
N TRP A 423 -17.50 -29.97 39.37
CA TRP A 423 -17.89 -30.02 40.77
C TRP A 423 -19.02 -29.06 41.08
N PRO A 424 -20.13 -29.47 41.70
CA PRO A 424 -21.35 -28.68 41.85
C PRO A 424 -21.25 -27.51 42.84
N THR A 425 -20.07 -27.18 43.28
CA THR A 425 -19.86 -26.13 44.31
C THR A 425 -18.90 -25.05 43.83
N GLY A 426 -19.10 -23.86 44.32
CA GLY A 426 -18.24 -22.72 44.07
C GLY A 426 -18.67 -21.80 42.90
N VAL A 427 -17.80 -20.90 42.52
CA VAL A 427 -18.10 -19.80 41.56
C VAL A 427 -18.45 -20.35 40.17
N ALA A 428 -17.81 -21.44 39.74
CA ALA A 428 -18.08 -22.05 38.44
C ALA A 428 -19.49 -22.63 38.38
N ALA A 429 -19.93 -23.27 39.45
CA ALA A 429 -21.29 -23.84 39.56
C ALA A 429 -22.36 -22.74 39.45
N SER A 430 -22.20 -21.61 40.14
CA SER A 430 -23.13 -20.50 40.07
C SER A 430 -23.20 -19.89 38.66
N ASN A 431 -22.06 -19.79 37.96
CA ASN A 431 -22.02 -19.32 36.59
C ASN A 431 -22.72 -20.28 35.63
N LEU A 432 -22.52 -21.57 35.81
CA LEU A 432 -23.17 -22.61 34.98
C LEU A 432 -24.67 -22.68 35.25
N GLN A 433 -25.10 -22.56 36.52
CA GLN A 433 -26.51 -22.46 36.87
C GLN A 433 -27.20 -21.28 36.19
N THR A 434 -26.56 -20.08 36.25
CA THR A 434 -27.05 -18.88 35.57
C THR A 434 -27.09 -19.08 34.07
N ALA A 435 -26.05 -19.68 33.49
CA ALA A 435 -25.99 -19.96 32.05
C ALA A 435 -27.06 -20.96 31.62
N ALA A 436 -27.30 -22.02 32.43
CA ALA A 436 -28.36 -22.98 32.15
C ALA A 436 -29.75 -22.34 32.23
N LEU A 437 -29.99 -21.46 33.23
CA LEU A 437 -31.24 -20.72 33.34
C LEU A 437 -31.47 -19.75 32.15
N ILE A 438 -30.42 -19.08 31.70
CA ILE A 438 -30.49 -18.23 30.49
C ILE A 438 -30.77 -19.09 29.25
N ALA A 439 -30.09 -20.22 29.10
CA ALA A 439 -30.29 -21.13 27.98
C ALA A 439 -31.73 -21.66 27.96
N VAL A 440 -32.28 -22.11 29.10
CA VAL A 440 -33.68 -22.52 29.20
C VAL A 440 -34.64 -21.42 28.79
N SER A 441 -34.35 -20.18 29.17
CA SER A 441 -35.23 -19.03 28.89
C SER A 441 -35.17 -18.59 27.44
N THR A 442 -34.04 -18.76 26.76
CA THR A 442 -33.77 -18.22 25.42
C THR A 442 -33.75 -19.24 24.30
N ALA A 443 -33.50 -20.50 24.61
CA ALA A 443 -33.38 -21.56 23.60
C ALA A 443 -34.65 -21.79 22.80
N THR A 444 -34.48 -22.10 21.54
CA THR A 444 -35.58 -22.37 20.59
C THR A 444 -35.86 -23.87 20.41
N SER A 445 -34.95 -24.72 20.86
CA SER A 445 -35.06 -26.18 20.86
C SER A 445 -34.20 -26.79 21.95
N ALA A 446 -34.41 -28.08 22.28
CA ALA A 446 -33.58 -28.79 23.25
C ALA A 446 -32.10 -28.89 22.82
N GLN A 447 -31.82 -28.99 21.51
CA GLN A 447 -30.43 -28.95 21.03
C GLN A 447 -29.82 -27.57 21.17
N ASP A 448 -30.58 -26.51 20.88
CA ASP A 448 -30.10 -25.12 21.08
C ASP A 448 -29.76 -24.84 22.55
N LEU A 449 -30.58 -25.38 23.49
CA LEU A 449 -30.28 -25.33 24.90
C LEU A 449 -28.94 -26.05 25.22
N ALA A 450 -28.73 -27.24 24.65
CA ALA A 450 -27.52 -28.00 24.86
C ALA A 450 -26.29 -27.29 24.30
N ASP A 451 -26.42 -26.67 23.12
CA ASP A 451 -25.34 -25.89 22.46
C ASP A 451 -24.97 -24.62 23.25
N GLN A 452 -25.96 -23.89 23.75
CA GLN A 452 -25.72 -22.72 24.61
C GLN A 452 -25.03 -23.12 25.92
N TYR A 453 -25.47 -24.20 26.55
CA TYR A 453 -24.82 -24.72 27.75
C TYR A 453 -23.39 -25.20 27.49
N ALA A 454 -23.13 -25.89 26.38
CA ALA A 454 -21.81 -26.35 25.99
C ALA A 454 -20.79 -25.23 25.88
N VAL A 455 -21.17 -24.11 25.25
CA VAL A 455 -20.32 -22.92 25.17
C VAL A 455 -20.08 -22.31 26.55
N ALA A 456 -21.13 -22.22 27.37
CA ALA A 456 -21.02 -21.67 28.72
C ALA A 456 -20.09 -22.54 29.60
N TYR A 457 -20.20 -23.87 29.48
CA TYR A 457 -19.30 -24.83 30.16
C TYR A 457 -17.84 -24.57 29.77
N SER A 458 -17.54 -24.52 28.48
CA SER A 458 -16.18 -24.29 28.00
C SER A 458 -15.61 -22.97 28.53
N LYS A 459 -16.42 -21.90 28.53
CA LYS A 459 -16.02 -20.62 29.09
C LYS A 459 -15.75 -20.68 30.58
N ALA A 460 -16.61 -21.31 31.36
CA ALA A 460 -16.44 -21.44 32.78
C ALA A 460 -15.19 -22.27 33.13
N ALA A 461 -14.99 -23.39 32.41
CA ALA A 461 -13.83 -24.26 32.59
C ALA A 461 -12.52 -23.52 32.33
N LEU A 462 -12.43 -22.88 31.16
CA LEU A 462 -11.25 -22.09 30.80
C LEU A 462 -11.03 -20.91 31.75
N GLY A 463 -12.10 -20.26 32.21
CA GLY A 463 -12.04 -19.18 33.16
C GLY A 463 -11.40 -19.59 34.49
N VAL A 464 -11.88 -20.67 35.07
CA VAL A 464 -11.32 -21.18 36.32
C VAL A 464 -9.89 -21.69 36.13
N GLY A 465 -9.64 -22.47 35.07
CA GLY A 465 -8.32 -23.02 34.77
C GLY A 465 -7.30 -21.96 34.34
N ALA A 466 -7.70 -20.74 34.00
CA ALA A 466 -6.79 -19.66 33.64
C ALA A 466 -5.77 -19.30 34.74
N GLN A 467 -6.06 -19.68 36.01
CA GLN A 467 -5.10 -19.55 37.13
C GLN A 467 -3.90 -20.48 36.99
N SER A 468 -4.03 -21.55 36.25
CA SER A 468 -2.98 -22.54 36.02
C SER A 468 -2.07 -22.20 34.87
N VAL A 469 -2.28 -21.08 34.21
CA VAL A 469 -1.46 -20.60 33.09
C VAL A 469 -0.72 -19.31 33.42
N GLN A 470 0.40 -19.17 32.75
CA GLN A 470 1.21 -17.94 32.79
C GLN A 470 1.53 -17.48 31.37
N LEU A 471 1.80 -16.18 31.22
CA LEU A 471 2.27 -15.59 29.98
C LEU A 471 3.64 -16.16 29.62
N SER A 472 3.82 -16.49 28.36
CA SER A 472 5.08 -16.96 27.78
C SER A 472 5.37 -16.25 26.46
N PRO A 473 6.65 -16.25 26.01
CA PRO A 473 7.01 -15.64 24.74
C PRO A 473 6.21 -16.21 23.57
N ALA A 474 5.83 -15.35 22.64
CA ALA A 474 5.22 -15.77 21.39
C ALA A 474 6.19 -16.66 20.58
N VAL A 475 5.65 -17.57 19.79
CA VAL A 475 6.44 -18.40 18.86
C VAL A 475 7.12 -17.51 17.81
N ALA A 476 6.40 -16.52 17.32
CA ALA A 476 6.90 -15.47 16.45
C ALA A 476 6.12 -14.19 16.72
N ALA A 477 6.78 -13.02 16.64
CA ALA A 477 6.12 -11.75 16.77
C ALA A 477 6.80 -10.69 15.89
N GLN A 478 5.98 -9.83 15.29
CA GLN A 478 6.44 -8.70 14.50
C GLN A 478 5.65 -7.44 14.88
N GLU A 479 6.33 -6.31 14.82
CA GLU A 479 5.70 -5.00 14.96
C GLU A 479 5.28 -4.51 13.59
N ARG A 480 4.06 -4.01 13.50
CA ARG A 480 3.49 -3.46 12.30
C ARG A 480 3.36 -1.96 12.42
N SER A 481 3.95 -1.25 11.47
CA SER A 481 3.82 0.19 11.31
C SER A 481 3.20 0.49 9.94
N SER A 482 2.28 1.44 9.89
CA SER A 482 1.73 1.94 8.63
C SER A 482 2.48 3.20 8.22
N LEU A 483 3.06 3.18 7.03
CA LEU A 483 3.71 4.32 6.40
C LEU A 483 2.88 4.78 5.21
N LEU A 484 2.71 6.08 5.05
CA LEU A 484 2.14 6.63 3.83
C LEU A 484 3.25 6.74 2.79
N VAL A 485 3.15 5.93 1.75
CA VAL A 485 4.13 5.88 0.66
C VAL A 485 3.47 6.22 -0.67
N THR A 486 4.29 6.67 -1.60
CA THR A 486 3.85 6.89 -2.97
C THR A 486 3.97 5.60 -3.77
N ARG A 487 2.86 5.18 -4.36
CA ARG A 487 2.77 4.11 -5.34
C ARG A 487 3.11 4.68 -6.71
N LEU A 488 4.23 4.25 -7.27
CA LEU A 488 4.80 4.77 -8.52
C LEU A 488 4.92 3.64 -9.55
N PRO A 489 4.06 3.60 -10.58
CA PRO A 489 4.20 2.61 -11.65
C PRO A 489 5.49 2.82 -12.46
N MET A 490 6.17 1.72 -12.79
CA MET A 490 7.45 1.76 -13.52
C MET A 490 7.29 2.26 -14.96
N ALA A 491 6.21 1.87 -15.66
CA ALA A 491 6.03 2.17 -17.07
C ALA A 491 6.00 3.68 -17.38
N PRO A 492 5.17 4.52 -16.73
CA PRO A 492 5.18 5.97 -16.99
C PRO A 492 6.47 6.63 -16.52
N LEU A 493 7.09 6.16 -15.43
CA LEU A 493 8.38 6.67 -14.96
C LEU A 493 9.47 6.48 -16.03
N PHE A 494 9.65 5.25 -16.53
CA PHE A 494 10.67 4.99 -17.54
C PHE A 494 10.34 5.61 -18.89
N CYS A 495 9.06 5.77 -19.24
CA CYS A 495 8.65 6.50 -20.43
C CYS A 495 9.08 7.97 -20.36
N LEU A 496 8.86 8.64 -19.23
CA LEU A 496 9.31 10.02 -19.00
C LEU A 496 10.84 10.15 -19.05
N LEU A 497 11.55 9.24 -18.38
CA LEU A 497 13.01 9.21 -18.41
C LEU A 497 13.56 8.99 -19.82
N ALA A 498 12.97 8.09 -20.58
CA ALA A 498 13.38 7.83 -21.97
C ALA A 498 13.13 9.03 -22.88
N ALA A 499 12.00 9.72 -22.71
CA ALA A 499 11.70 10.93 -23.47
C ALA A 499 12.67 12.08 -23.14
N ASN A 500 12.99 12.31 -21.87
CA ASN A 500 13.99 13.28 -21.45
C ASN A 500 15.38 12.95 -22.01
N LEU A 501 15.77 11.68 -21.95
CA LEU A 501 17.04 11.21 -22.49
C LEU A 501 17.11 11.39 -24.02
N ALA A 502 15.99 11.23 -24.71
CA ALA A 502 15.90 11.47 -26.16
C ALA A 502 16.17 12.95 -26.50
N PHE A 503 15.72 13.91 -25.67
CA PHE A 503 16.12 15.33 -25.81
C PHE A 503 17.63 15.51 -25.66
N VAL A 504 18.22 14.86 -24.66
CA VAL A 504 19.68 14.93 -24.44
C VAL A 504 20.45 14.37 -25.64
N VAL A 505 20.04 13.20 -26.16
CA VAL A 505 20.66 12.58 -27.33
C VAL A 505 20.53 13.48 -28.56
N LEU A 506 19.33 14.02 -28.79
CA LEU A 506 19.11 14.97 -29.89
C LEU A 506 19.99 16.21 -29.77
N GLY A 507 20.11 16.76 -28.57
CA GLY A 507 20.99 17.89 -28.27
C GLY A 507 22.46 17.58 -28.56
N ILE A 508 22.95 16.41 -28.13
CA ILE A 508 24.31 15.94 -28.40
C ILE A 508 24.55 15.79 -29.90
N VAL A 509 23.66 15.12 -30.61
CA VAL A 509 23.78 14.90 -32.08
C VAL A 509 23.83 16.23 -32.81
N LEU A 510 22.89 17.14 -32.55
CA LEU A 510 22.86 18.45 -33.20
C LEU A 510 24.11 19.27 -32.86
N THR A 511 24.62 19.19 -31.64
CA THR A 511 25.85 19.88 -31.25
C THR A 511 27.05 19.34 -31.98
N CYS A 512 27.21 18.01 -32.06
CA CYS A 512 28.31 17.39 -32.83
C CYS A 512 28.28 17.79 -34.29
N VAL A 513 27.08 17.81 -34.90
CA VAL A 513 26.90 18.26 -36.30
C VAL A 513 27.18 19.74 -36.44
N ALA A 514 26.70 20.59 -35.53
CA ALA A 514 26.99 22.03 -35.53
C ALA A 514 28.49 22.33 -35.43
N LEU A 515 29.19 21.67 -34.51
CA LEU A 515 30.63 21.79 -34.33
C LEU A 515 31.39 21.33 -35.59
N SER A 516 31.03 20.20 -36.18
CA SER A 516 31.65 19.67 -37.38
C SER A 516 31.45 20.61 -38.59
N THR A 517 30.29 21.28 -38.67
CA THR A 517 29.99 22.24 -39.73
C THR A 517 30.68 23.58 -39.52
N SER A 518 30.85 24.02 -38.29
CA SER A 518 31.50 25.29 -37.96
C SER A 518 33.04 25.25 -37.95
N SER A 519 33.64 24.05 -37.81
CA SER A 519 35.10 23.88 -37.79
C SER A 519 35.70 23.45 -39.16
N GLY A 520 34.86 23.17 -40.17
CA GLY A 520 35.33 22.83 -41.52
C GLY A 520 35.92 24.05 -42.28
N GLY A 521 36.56 23.82 -43.45
CA GLY A 521 37.16 24.87 -44.28
C GLY A 521 36.22 26.00 -44.67
N ASP A 522 34.92 25.73 -44.79
CA ASP A 522 33.85 26.70 -45.10
C ASP A 522 33.20 27.29 -43.82
N GLY A 523 33.75 27.04 -42.63
CA GLY A 523 33.11 27.35 -41.35
C GLY A 523 32.84 28.87 -41.14
N ASP A 524 33.70 29.75 -41.65
CA ASP A 524 33.48 31.19 -41.56
C ASP A 524 32.35 31.64 -42.46
N VAL A 525 32.25 31.07 -43.66
CA VAL A 525 31.15 31.35 -44.61
C VAL A 525 29.81 30.86 -44.05
N VAL A 526 29.79 29.62 -43.49
CA VAL A 526 28.57 29.07 -42.89
C VAL A 526 28.07 29.98 -41.75
N ARG A 527 28.95 30.51 -40.94
CA ARG A 527 28.58 31.42 -39.84
C ARG A 527 28.03 32.78 -40.35
N ASP A 528 28.69 33.37 -41.34
CA ASP A 528 28.20 34.60 -41.95
C ASP A 528 26.81 34.41 -42.56
N VAL A 529 26.60 33.33 -43.30
CA VAL A 529 25.28 32.99 -43.86
C VAL A 529 24.27 32.70 -42.76
N GLN A 530 24.66 32.00 -41.69
CA GLN A 530 23.77 31.67 -40.56
C GLN A 530 23.31 32.94 -39.81
N ALA A 531 24.19 33.92 -39.59
CA ALA A 531 23.81 35.20 -39.02
C ALA A 531 22.76 35.95 -39.88
N ARG A 532 22.87 35.82 -41.21
CA ARG A 532 21.92 36.42 -42.17
C ARG A 532 20.62 35.62 -42.30
N LEU A 533 20.63 34.33 -42.03
CA LEU A 533 19.44 33.44 -41.96
C LEU A 533 18.65 33.68 -40.66
N SER A 534 18.44 34.92 -40.29
CA SER A 534 17.66 35.36 -39.15
C SER A 534 16.79 36.57 -39.52
N THR A 535 15.74 36.82 -38.72
CA THR A 535 14.94 38.04 -38.84
C THR A 535 15.80 39.31 -38.67
N ALA A 536 16.78 39.22 -37.77
CA ALA A 536 17.74 40.33 -37.57
C ALA A 536 18.62 40.57 -38.80
N GLY A 537 19.06 39.50 -39.50
CA GLY A 537 19.80 39.61 -40.76
C GLY A 537 19.02 40.28 -41.86
N LEU A 538 17.72 40.02 -42.01
CA LEU A 538 16.85 40.71 -42.95
C LEU A 538 16.69 42.20 -42.62
N VAL A 539 16.56 42.53 -41.32
CA VAL A 539 16.47 43.91 -40.85
C VAL A 539 17.77 44.65 -41.13
N ALA A 540 18.92 44.05 -40.86
CA ALA A 540 20.24 44.63 -41.15
C ALA A 540 20.45 44.86 -42.67
N ASP A 541 20.10 43.89 -43.51
CA ASP A 541 20.21 44.03 -44.98
C ASP A 541 19.33 45.18 -45.49
N ARG A 542 18.17 45.41 -44.90
CA ARG A 542 17.24 46.44 -45.28
C ARG A 542 17.69 47.83 -44.86
N PHE A 543 18.16 48.01 -43.63
CA PHE A 543 18.38 49.31 -43.00
C PHE A 543 19.86 49.65 -42.78
N GLU A 544 20.77 48.68 -42.78
CA GLU A 544 22.20 48.89 -42.57
C GLU A 544 23.06 48.28 -43.69
N ARG A 545 22.70 48.51 -44.92
CA ARG A 545 23.29 47.86 -46.11
C ARG A 545 24.82 47.91 -46.17
N GLY A 546 25.42 49.04 -45.77
CA GLY A 546 26.89 49.20 -45.80
C GLY A 546 27.59 48.24 -44.78
N ARG A 547 26.99 48.01 -43.63
CA ARG A 547 27.51 47.11 -42.60
C ARG A 547 27.14 45.66 -42.91
N ALA A 548 25.93 45.46 -43.38
CA ALA A 548 25.45 44.16 -43.78
C ALA A 548 26.22 43.52 -44.98
N ALA A 549 26.91 44.30 -45.76
CA ALA A 549 27.78 43.82 -46.85
C ALA A 549 29.14 43.31 -46.37
N ALA A 550 29.56 43.64 -45.13
CA ALA A 550 30.82 43.17 -44.56
C ALA A 550 30.68 41.75 -43.98
N PRO A 551 31.74 40.92 -43.95
CA PRO A 551 31.71 39.64 -43.28
C PRO A 551 31.36 39.80 -41.80
N ALA A 552 30.38 38.99 -41.31
CA ALA A 552 29.89 39.01 -39.92
C ALA A 552 30.19 37.68 -39.24
N ALA A 553 30.66 37.75 -38.02
CA ALA A 553 30.90 36.57 -37.21
C ALA A 553 29.67 36.17 -36.33
N GLY A 554 28.78 37.12 -36.10
CA GLY A 554 27.53 36.95 -35.35
C GLY A 554 26.47 37.96 -35.81
N ILE A 555 25.24 37.81 -35.28
CA ILE A 555 24.11 38.67 -35.61
C ILE A 555 24.40 40.15 -35.25
N GLU A 556 25.08 40.37 -34.12
CA GLU A 556 25.40 41.69 -33.58
C GLU A 556 26.32 42.49 -34.52
N ASP A 557 27.23 41.81 -35.22
CA ASP A 557 28.16 42.42 -36.17
C ASP A 557 27.47 43.03 -37.38
N LEU A 558 26.24 42.64 -37.66
CA LEU A 558 25.42 43.17 -38.76
C LEU A 558 24.90 44.60 -38.50
N PHE A 559 24.97 45.06 -37.23
CA PHE A 559 24.41 46.33 -36.80
C PHE A 559 25.50 47.32 -36.38
N LYS A 560 25.34 48.60 -36.77
CA LYS A 560 26.25 49.68 -36.36
C LYS A 560 26.18 49.98 -34.87
N GLU A 561 25.04 49.68 -34.24
CA GLU A 561 24.82 49.87 -32.81
C GLU A 561 25.84 49.09 -31.96
N HIS A 562 26.23 47.91 -32.40
CA HIS A 562 27.28 47.12 -31.72
C HIS A 562 28.65 47.82 -31.71
N GLY A 563 28.91 48.69 -32.67
CA GLY A 563 30.10 49.58 -32.74
C GLY A 563 29.90 50.95 -32.09
N GLY A 564 28.79 51.19 -31.40
CA GLY A 564 28.49 52.47 -30.76
C GLY A 564 28.04 53.57 -31.72
N GLN A 565 27.68 53.24 -32.96
CA GLN A 565 27.29 54.18 -34.02
C GLN A 565 25.82 53.99 -34.42
N ALA A 566 24.89 54.17 -33.48
CA ALA A 566 23.44 54.04 -33.76
C ALA A 566 22.86 55.34 -34.33
N ASP A 567 22.94 55.53 -35.64
CA ASP A 567 22.47 56.71 -36.29
C ASP A 567 21.06 56.59 -36.90
N THR A 568 20.49 55.44 -36.93
CA THR A 568 19.26 55.11 -37.66
C THR A 568 18.15 54.66 -36.73
N ALA A 569 16.97 55.26 -36.83
CA ALA A 569 15.75 54.80 -36.23
C ALA A 569 14.80 54.22 -37.31
N VAL A 570 14.00 53.23 -37.01
CA VAL A 570 13.05 52.61 -37.95
C VAL A 570 11.62 52.91 -37.49
N ALA A 571 10.82 53.44 -38.38
CA ALA A 571 9.40 53.67 -38.13
C ALA A 571 8.53 52.97 -39.19
N ILE A 572 7.28 52.69 -38.83
CA ILE A 572 6.25 52.24 -39.77
C ILE A 572 5.37 53.43 -40.09
N GLU A 573 5.46 53.94 -41.31
CA GLU A 573 4.71 55.12 -41.74
C GLU A 573 3.68 54.75 -42.80
N ARG A 574 2.65 55.61 -42.90
CA ARG A 574 1.61 55.47 -43.92
C ARG A 574 2.17 55.97 -45.27
N THR A 575 2.05 55.14 -46.27
CA THR A 575 2.45 55.49 -47.64
C THR A 575 1.38 56.33 -48.36
N ALA A 576 1.76 57.05 -49.39
CA ALA A 576 0.82 57.83 -50.23
C ALA A 576 -0.29 56.92 -50.85
N ALA A 577 -0.05 55.64 -51.03
CA ALA A 577 -1.02 54.64 -51.51
C ALA A 577 -1.96 54.12 -50.42
N GLY A 578 -1.91 54.64 -49.19
CA GLY A 578 -2.79 54.28 -48.07
C GLY A 578 -2.34 53.10 -47.29
N GLY A 579 -1.30 52.35 -47.66
CA GLY A 579 -0.68 51.27 -46.93
C GLY A 579 0.35 51.75 -45.91
N PHE A 580 1.01 50.79 -45.19
CA PHE A 580 2.09 51.10 -44.25
C PHE A 580 3.39 50.50 -44.78
N ALA A 581 4.51 51.23 -44.61
CA ALA A 581 5.84 50.74 -44.98
C ALA A 581 6.88 51.12 -43.91
N TYR A 582 7.93 50.34 -43.83
CA TYR A 582 9.09 50.63 -42.98
C TYR A 582 9.90 51.80 -43.63
N ARG A 583 10.25 52.78 -42.83
CA ARG A 583 11.03 53.93 -43.22
C ARG A 583 12.18 54.16 -42.26
N GLU A 584 13.33 54.51 -42.81
CA GLU A 584 14.50 54.94 -42.05
C GLU A 584 14.34 56.40 -41.63
N TRP A 585 14.64 56.65 -40.35
CA TRP A 585 14.79 58.01 -39.82
C TRP A 585 16.23 58.19 -39.37
N SER A 586 16.98 59.10 -39.98
CA SER A 586 18.27 59.46 -39.45
C SER A 586 18.05 60.25 -38.15
N LYS A 587 18.66 59.83 -37.05
CA LYS A 587 18.79 60.73 -35.90
C LYS A 587 19.64 61.92 -36.32
N ILE A 588 18.99 63.03 -36.58
CA ILE A 588 19.68 64.32 -36.68
C ILE A 588 20.26 64.54 -35.27
N THR A 589 21.56 64.39 -35.10
CA THR A 589 22.28 64.89 -33.94
C THR A 589 22.16 66.36 -33.95
N ASP A 590 21.15 66.91 -33.27
CA ASP A 590 21.16 68.29 -32.85
C ASP A 590 22.32 68.47 -31.87
N HIS A 591 23.49 68.81 -32.44
CA HIS A 591 24.53 69.39 -31.64
C HIS A 591 24.09 70.88 -31.39
N ILE A 592 23.49 71.07 -30.20
CA ILE A 592 23.43 72.36 -29.57
C ILE A 592 24.60 72.48 -28.59
#